data_3bd154234e14c4c87115acd97cb72b0b
#
_entry.id   3bd154234e14c4c87115acd97cb72b0b
#
_cell.length_a   1.000
_cell.length_b   1.000
_cell.length_c   1.000
_cell.angle_alpha   90.00
_cell.angle_beta   90.00
_cell.angle_gamma   90.00
#
_symmetry.space_group_name_H-M   'P 1'
#
loop_
_entity.id
_entity.type
_entity.pdbx_description
1 polymer ?
#
loop_
_entity_poly.entity_id
_entity_poly.type
_entity_poly.pdbx_seq_one_letter_code
_entity_poly.pdbx_strand_id
1 'polypeptide(L)'
;LRRYRPSVPTVWNCGGYESERQIAALDGLIDVYMPDFKYSDPAAAAAYSNAPDYPEVAKAAIAAMKKQVGTTVVENGKIKKGLLVRHLVLPGAVRNTFGVLDALAEIADGTDILSLMSQYVPYGRAAEYPEINRRLRPLEYKAAVAHAVRLGFANVYVQESSSADEAYIPEFARS
;
A
#
# COMPACT_ATOMS: atom_id res chain seq x y z
N LEU A 1 10.92 -5.54 -22.15
CA LEU A 1 11.75 -5.88 -20.98
C LEU A 1 12.51 -7.19 -21.17
N ARG A 2 11.93 -8.28 -21.66
CA ARG A 2 12.65 -9.56 -21.85
C ARG A 2 13.87 -9.46 -22.78
N ARG A 3 13.86 -8.55 -23.77
CA ARG A 3 14.98 -8.32 -24.72
C ARG A 3 15.93 -7.21 -24.29
N TYR A 4 15.53 -6.37 -23.36
CA TYR A 4 16.31 -5.24 -22.89
C TYR A 4 16.17 -5.11 -21.39
N ARG A 5 17.27 -5.28 -20.67
CA ARG A 5 17.32 -4.98 -19.23
C ARG A 5 17.89 -3.57 -19.04
N PRO A 6 17.09 -2.64 -18.49
CA PRO A 6 17.60 -1.33 -18.17
C PRO A 6 18.68 -1.40 -17.07
N SER A 7 19.56 -0.42 -17.03
CA SER A 7 20.58 -0.28 -15.97
C SER A 7 20.01 0.20 -14.62
N VAL A 8 18.72 0.52 -14.59
CA VAL A 8 17.99 0.96 -13.40
C VAL A 8 16.93 -0.08 -13.04
N PRO A 9 16.56 -0.23 -11.75
CA PRO A 9 15.52 -1.17 -11.34
C PRO A 9 14.17 -0.88 -12.02
N THR A 10 13.49 -1.94 -12.43
CA THR A 10 12.12 -1.87 -12.92
C THR A 10 11.15 -1.91 -11.74
N VAL A 11 10.28 -0.90 -11.62
CA VAL A 11 9.30 -0.80 -10.54
C VAL A 11 7.89 -1.02 -11.09
N TRP A 12 7.15 -1.93 -10.47
CA TRP A 12 5.73 -2.13 -10.73
C TRP A 12 4.89 -1.47 -9.63
N ASN A 13 4.36 -0.29 -9.95
CA ASN A 13 3.45 0.45 -9.07
C ASN A 13 2.01 0.08 -9.43
N CYS A 14 1.23 -0.41 -8.47
CA CYS A 14 -0.10 -0.96 -8.72
C CYS A 14 -1.06 -0.81 -7.53
N GLY A 15 -2.33 -1.11 -7.77
CA GLY A 15 -3.39 -1.01 -6.78
C GLY A 15 -3.48 -2.19 -5.81
N GLY A 16 -2.69 -3.24 -6.02
CA GLY A 16 -2.74 -4.47 -5.23
C GLY A 16 -3.87 -5.43 -5.63
N TYR A 17 -4.65 -5.10 -6.65
CA TYR A 17 -5.83 -5.89 -7.09
C TYR A 17 -5.54 -6.68 -8.38
N GLU A 18 -4.30 -7.13 -8.52
CA GLU A 18 -3.86 -7.93 -9.64
C GLU A 18 -4.12 -9.42 -9.39
N SER A 19 -4.51 -10.15 -10.44
CA SER A 19 -4.64 -11.60 -10.37
C SER A 19 -3.27 -12.28 -10.27
N GLU A 20 -3.20 -13.44 -9.62
CA GLU A 20 -1.98 -14.26 -9.56
C GLU A 20 -1.41 -14.57 -10.95
N ARG A 21 -2.29 -14.74 -11.96
CA ARG A 21 -1.87 -14.96 -13.36
C ARG A 21 -1.13 -13.74 -13.92
N GLN A 22 -1.59 -12.52 -13.61
CA GLN A 22 -0.90 -11.29 -14.04
C GLN A 22 0.47 -11.19 -13.37
N ILE A 23 0.54 -11.46 -12.06
CA ILE A 23 1.81 -11.45 -11.33
C ILE A 23 2.76 -12.53 -11.86
N ALA A 24 2.29 -13.74 -12.12
CA ALA A 24 3.10 -14.80 -12.71
C ALA A 24 3.69 -14.42 -14.08
N ALA A 25 2.95 -13.66 -14.89
CA ALA A 25 3.44 -13.18 -16.19
C ALA A 25 4.57 -12.13 -16.08
N LEU A 26 4.73 -11.51 -14.92
CA LEU A 26 5.75 -10.50 -14.62
C LEU A 26 7.03 -11.11 -14.04
N ASP A 27 7.07 -12.41 -13.77
CA ASP A 27 8.19 -13.06 -13.13
C ASP A 27 9.51 -12.84 -13.91
N GLY A 28 10.55 -12.45 -13.19
CA GLY A 28 11.85 -12.11 -13.74
C GLY A 28 11.91 -10.80 -14.56
N LEU A 29 10.81 -10.01 -14.62
CA LEU A 29 10.76 -8.72 -15.32
C LEU A 29 10.81 -7.53 -14.39
N ILE A 30 10.32 -7.70 -13.15
CA ILE A 30 10.16 -6.64 -12.15
C ILE A 30 11.21 -6.84 -11.05
N ASP A 31 11.91 -5.77 -10.73
CA ASP A 31 12.87 -5.76 -9.63
C ASP A 31 12.22 -5.33 -8.32
N VAL A 32 11.28 -4.39 -8.39
CA VAL A 32 10.59 -3.85 -7.21
C VAL A 32 9.09 -3.83 -7.43
N TYR A 33 8.35 -4.53 -6.59
CA TYR A 33 6.90 -4.37 -6.51
C TYR A 33 6.53 -3.28 -5.49
N MET A 34 5.63 -2.38 -5.89
CA MET A 34 5.13 -1.30 -5.06
C MET A 34 3.59 -1.28 -5.07
N PRO A 35 2.94 -2.31 -4.50
CA PRO A 35 1.48 -2.38 -4.42
C PRO A 35 0.91 -1.47 -3.34
N ASP A 36 -0.33 -1.02 -3.54
CA ASP A 36 -1.18 -0.56 -2.45
C ASP A 36 -1.85 -1.75 -1.76
N PHE A 37 -1.98 -1.71 -0.42
CA PHE A 37 -2.91 -2.56 0.31
C PHE A 37 -3.91 -1.68 1.05
N LYS A 38 -5.09 -1.49 0.44
CA LYS A 38 -6.03 -0.43 0.85
C LYS A 38 -6.97 -0.87 1.96
N TYR A 39 -7.50 -2.09 1.85
CA TYR A 39 -8.55 -2.60 2.72
C TYR A 39 -8.25 -4.01 3.22
N SER A 40 -8.50 -4.24 4.50
CA SER A 40 -8.63 -5.57 5.11
C SER A 40 -10.09 -5.93 5.39
N ASP A 41 -10.99 -4.93 5.35
CA ASP A 41 -12.42 -5.08 5.57
C ASP A 41 -13.17 -5.16 4.23
N PRO A 42 -13.82 -6.30 3.90
CA PRO A 42 -14.63 -6.45 2.70
C PRO A 42 -15.76 -5.42 2.59
N ALA A 43 -16.34 -5.00 3.73
CA ALA A 43 -17.40 -3.99 3.72
C ALA A 43 -16.88 -2.62 3.31
N ALA A 44 -15.71 -2.20 3.82
CA ALA A 44 -15.04 -0.97 3.40
C ALA A 44 -14.62 -1.03 1.92
N ALA A 45 -14.08 -2.16 1.48
CA ALA A 45 -13.69 -2.38 0.09
C ALA A 45 -14.90 -2.31 -0.87
N ALA A 46 -16.03 -2.90 -0.49
CA ALA A 46 -17.28 -2.80 -1.23
C ALA A 46 -17.80 -1.36 -1.30
N ALA A 47 -17.85 -0.68 -0.15
CA ALA A 47 -18.41 0.66 -0.05
C ALA A 47 -17.58 1.70 -0.82
N TYR A 48 -16.26 1.71 -0.64
CA TYR A 48 -15.41 2.77 -1.18
C TYR A 48 -14.83 2.47 -2.56
N SER A 49 -14.76 1.19 -2.95
CA SER A 49 -14.13 0.77 -4.22
C SER A 49 -14.94 -0.23 -5.03
N ASN A 50 -16.14 -0.61 -4.59
CA ASN A 50 -16.99 -1.63 -5.23
C ASN A 50 -16.25 -2.96 -5.51
N ALA A 51 -15.38 -3.37 -4.59
CA ALA A 51 -14.51 -4.54 -4.70
C ALA A 51 -14.50 -5.32 -3.39
N PRO A 52 -15.58 -6.05 -3.04
CA PRO A 52 -15.71 -6.73 -1.74
C PRO A 52 -14.65 -7.83 -1.52
N ASP A 53 -14.10 -8.39 -2.57
CA ASP A 53 -13.05 -9.41 -2.57
C ASP A 53 -11.61 -8.83 -2.55
N TYR A 54 -11.48 -7.49 -2.56
CA TYR A 54 -10.17 -6.82 -2.57
C TYR A 54 -9.21 -7.31 -1.47
N PRO A 55 -9.61 -7.51 -0.21
CA PRO A 55 -8.69 -7.94 0.85
C PRO A 55 -8.00 -9.27 0.54
N GLU A 56 -8.76 -10.24 0.06
CA GLU A 56 -8.23 -11.57 -0.28
C GLU A 56 -7.36 -11.52 -1.53
N VAL A 57 -7.82 -10.85 -2.58
CA VAL A 57 -7.09 -10.70 -3.84
C VAL A 57 -5.77 -9.96 -3.60
N ALA A 58 -5.79 -8.85 -2.86
CA ALA A 58 -4.60 -8.06 -2.57
C ALA A 58 -3.59 -8.84 -1.72
N LYS A 59 -4.06 -9.57 -0.70
CA LYS A 59 -3.20 -10.42 0.13
C LYS A 59 -2.49 -11.48 -0.74
N ALA A 60 -3.22 -12.18 -1.60
CA ALA A 60 -2.67 -13.19 -2.50
C ALA A 60 -1.68 -12.59 -3.51
N ALA A 61 -2.03 -11.45 -4.14
CA ALA A 61 -1.16 -10.76 -5.08
C ALA A 61 0.16 -10.31 -4.43
N ILE A 62 0.10 -9.69 -3.25
CA ILE A 62 1.28 -9.22 -2.52
C ILE A 62 2.18 -10.40 -2.10
N ALA A 63 1.58 -11.51 -1.66
CA ALA A 63 2.33 -12.72 -1.34
C ALA A 63 3.03 -13.31 -2.58
N ALA A 64 2.37 -13.31 -3.73
CA ALA A 64 2.96 -13.73 -5.00
C ALA A 64 4.10 -12.78 -5.45
N MET A 65 3.93 -11.46 -5.31
CA MET A 65 4.96 -10.46 -5.56
C MET A 65 6.18 -10.68 -4.66
N LYS A 66 5.96 -10.85 -3.35
CA LYS A 66 7.03 -11.13 -2.37
C LYS A 66 7.81 -12.39 -2.74
N LYS A 67 7.12 -13.45 -3.15
CA LYS A 67 7.75 -14.71 -3.57
C LYS A 67 8.68 -14.52 -4.77
N GLN A 68 8.35 -13.64 -5.72
CA GLN A 68 9.17 -13.38 -6.91
C GLN A 68 10.42 -12.56 -6.58
N VAL A 69 10.30 -11.53 -5.75
CA VAL A 69 11.42 -10.62 -5.49
C VAL A 69 12.27 -11.01 -4.27
N GLY A 70 11.74 -11.83 -3.37
CA GLY A 70 12.47 -12.32 -2.18
C GLY A 70 12.84 -11.18 -1.22
N THR A 71 14.05 -11.26 -0.68
CA THR A 71 14.59 -10.26 0.27
C THR A 71 14.74 -8.89 -0.37
N THR A 72 14.29 -7.86 0.34
CA THR A 72 14.41 -6.47 -0.12
C THR A 72 15.84 -5.96 0.06
N VAL A 73 16.39 -5.38 -0.99
CA VAL A 73 17.77 -4.87 -1.03
C VAL A 73 17.74 -3.36 -1.27
N VAL A 74 18.36 -2.62 -0.34
CA VAL A 74 18.53 -1.17 -0.43
C VAL A 74 20.02 -0.83 -0.46
N GLU A 75 20.46 -0.10 -1.47
CA GLU A 75 21.86 0.36 -1.61
C GLU A 75 21.88 1.86 -1.81
N ASN A 76 22.70 2.56 -1.02
CA ASN A 76 22.84 4.03 -1.05
C ASN A 76 21.47 4.75 -0.98
N GLY A 77 20.56 4.28 -0.11
CA GLY A 77 19.23 4.85 0.08
C GLY A 77 18.24 4.58 -1.06
N LYS A 78 18.59 3.73 -2.03
CA LYS A 78 17.73 3.38 -3.18
C LYS A 78 17.42 1.88 -3.15
N ILE A 79 16.13 1.56 -3.26
CA ILE A 79 15.69 0.17 -3.40
C ILE A 79 16.16 -0.38 -4.75
N LYS A 80 16.82 -1.53 -4.72
CA LYS A 80 17.33 -2.24 -5.91
C LYS A 80 16.44 -3.40 -6.30
N LYS A 81 15.90 -4.09 -5.33
CA LYS A 81 15.02 -5.24 -5.48
C LYS A 81 14.15 -5.37 -4.25
N GLY A 82 12.94 -5.90 -4.39
CA GLY A 82 12.14 -6.25 -3.22
C GLY A 82 10.71 -5.73 -3.25
N LEU A 83 10.11 -5.68 -2.05
CA LEU A 83 8.73 -5.30 -1.84
C LEU A 83 8.64 -4.01 -1.02
N LEU A 84 7.89 -3.03 -1.54
CA LEU A 84 7.49 -1.82 -0.84
C LEU A 84 5.97 -1.73 -0.87
N VAL A 85 5.30 -2.00 0.24
CA VAL A 85 3.84 -1.90 0.31
C VAL A 85 3.43 -0.52 0.81
N ARG A 86 2.45 0.07 0.13
CA ARG A 86 1.87 1.36 0.54
C ARG A 86 0.50 1.14 1.15
N HIS A 87 0.23 1.83 2.25
CA HIS A 87 -1.08 1.88 2.88
C HIS A 87 -1.47 3.31 3.22
N LEU A 88 -2.59 3.78 2.66
CA LEU A 88 -3.18 5.07 2.99
C LEU A 88 -4.13 4.88 4.18
N VAL A 89 -3.79 5.49 5.31
CA VAL A 89 -4.62 5.45 6.52
C VAL A 89 -5.86 6.30 6.29
N LEU A 90 -7.04 5.68 6.36
CA LEU A 90 -8.32 6.36 6.21
C LEU A 90 -8.84 6.85 7.57
N PRO A 91 -9.46 8.06 7.62
CA PRO A 91 -10.11 8.53 8.83
C PRO A 91 -11.29 7.63 9.22
N GLY A 92 -11.49 7.43 10.52
CA GLY A 92 -12.57 6.56 11.03
C GLY A 92 -12.31 5.05 10.88
N ALA A 93 -11.31 4.65 10.09
CA ALA A 93 -11.08 3.26 9.69
C ALA A 93 -9.78 2.66 10.28
N VAL A 94 -9.42 3.01 11.51
CA VAL A 94 -8.18 2.51 12.16
C VAL A 94 -8.15 0.98 12.26
N ARG A 95 -9.30 0.33 12.46
CA ARG A 95 -9.40 -1.13 12.48
C ARG A 95 -9.06 -1.77 11.12
N ASN A 96 -9.49 -1.12 10.02
CA ASN A 96 -9.09 -1.54 8.68
C ASN A 96 -7.57 -1.48 8.51
N THR A 97 -6.94 -0.39 8.96
CA THR A 97 -5.48 -0.26 8.95
C THR A 97 -4.81 -1.37 9.78
N PHE A 98 -5.31 -1.67 10.97
CA PHE A 98 -4.76 -2.76 11.79
C PHE A 98 -4.84 -4.10 11.06
N GLY A 99 -6.00 -4.46 10.49
CA GLY A 99 -6.14 -5.70 9.74
C GLY A 99 -5.25 -5.77 8.49
N VAL A 100 -5.00 -4.64 7.80
CA VAL A 100 -4.02 -4.57 6.71
C VAL A 100 -2.61 -4.86 7.22
N LEU A 101 -2.20 -4.26 8.34
CA LEU A 101 -0.88 -4.45 8.92
C LEU A 101 -0.69 -5.88 9.45
N ASP A 102 -1.72 -6.44 10.08
CA ASP A 102 -1.72 -7.84 10.55
C ASP A 102 -1.54 -8.81 9.37
N ALA A 103 -2.30 -8.61 8.27
CA ALA A 103 -2.18 -9.42 7.06
C ALA A 103 -0.81 -9.28 6.38
N LEU A 104 -0.22 -8.07 6.39
CA LEU A 104 1.13 -7.85 5.86
C LEU A 104 2.21 -8.50 6.71
N ALA A 105 2.06 -8.54 8.04
CA ALA A 105 3.00 -9.18 8.93
C ALA A 105 3.12 -10.71 8.71
N GLU A 106 2.10 -11.32 8.10
CA GLU A 106 2.15 -12.74 7.71
C GLU A 106 2.94 -12.96 6.40
N ILE A 107 3.13 -11.93 5.58
CA ILE A 107 3.73 -12.00 4.24
C ILE A 107 5.14 -11.42 4.23
N ALA A 108 5.30 -10.25 4.83
CA ALA A 108 6.53 -9.47 4.80
C ALA A 108 7.58 -10.06 5.76
N ASP A 109 8.84 -9.88 5.41
CA ASP A 109 9.95 -10.10 6.32
C ASP A 109 10.53 -8.76 6.82
N GLY A 110 11.50 -8.82 7.74
CA GLY A 110 12.11 -7.62 8.33
C GLY A 110 12.88 -6.73 7.35
N THR A 111 13.02 -7.14 6.09
CA THR A 111 13.70 -6.35 5.04
C THR A 111 12.73 -5.52 4.22
N ASP A 112 11.45 -5.89 4.16
CA ASP A 112 10.46 -5.22 3.34
C ASP A 112 10.12 -3.83 3.86
N ILE A 113 9.69 -2.98 2.94
CA ILE A 113 9.38 -1.58 3.23
C ILE A 113 7.87 -1.40 3.32
N LEU A 114 7.43 -0.79 4.41
CA LEU A 114 6.06 -0.35 4.61
C LEU A 114 6.00 1.18 4.53
N SER A 115 5.22 1.72 3.60
CA SER A 115 4.92 3.16 3.52
C SER A 115 3.52 3.41 4.07
N LEU A 116 3.45 3.95 5.30
CA LEU A 116 2.22 4.43 5.89
C LEU A 116 1.99 5.88 5.47
N MET A 117 0.90 6.12 4.73
CA MET A 117 0.59 7.44 4.20
C MET A 117 -0.52 8.10 5.02
N SER A 118 -0.31 9.38 5.40
CA SER A 118 -1.28 10.22 6.14
C SER A 118 -1.98 11.25 5.27
N GLN A 119 -1.66 11.31 3.99
CA GLN A 119 -2.06 12.36 3.05
C GLN A 119 -3.49 12.23 2.51
N TYR A 120 -4.40 11.60 3.27
CA TYR A 120 -5.78 11.47 2.86
C TYR A 120 -6.48 12.83 2.80
N VAL A 121 -7.10 13.10 1.66
CA VAL A 121 -8.01 14.23 1.45
C VAL A 121 -9.34 13.68 0.96
N PRO A 122 -10.48 14.03 1.59
CA PRO A 122 -11.79 13.61 1.11
C PRO A 122 -12.04 14.23 -0.27
N TYR A 123 -12.40 13.39 -1.24
CA TYR A 123 -12.67 13.82 -2.61
C TYR A 123 -13.73 12.91 -3.27
N GLY A 124 -14.43 13.45 -4.28
CA GLY A 124 -15.43 12.71 -5.05
C GLY A 124 -16.52 12.15 -4.16
N ARG A 125 -16.75 10.84 -4.22
CA ARG A 125 -17.79 10.15 -3.45
C ARG A 125 -17.54 10.08 -1.94
N ALA A 126 -16.43 10.60 -1.43
CA ALA A 126 -16.18 10.64 0.02
C ALA A 126 -17.28 11.40 0.77
N ALA A 127 -17.96 12.36 0.12
CA ALA A 127 -19.10 13.08 0.69
C ALA A 127 -20.30 12.17 1.05
N GLU A 128 -20.41 11.00 0.43
CA GLU A 128 -21.45 10.01 0.71
C GLU A 128 -21.17 9.20 2.00
N TYR A 129 -19.96 9.29 2.55
CA TYR A 129 -19.46 8.50 3.66
C TYR A 129 -18.93 9.42 4.77
N PRO A 130 -19.76 9.83 5.74
CA PRO A 130 -19.39 10.83 6.77
C PRO A 130 -18.11 10.46 7.56
N GLU A 131 -17.85 9.18 7.76
CA GLU A 131 -16.70 8.68 8.51
C GLU A 131 -15.37 8.99 7.83
N ILE A 132 -15.34 8.99 6.48
CA ILE A 132 -14.15 9.34 5.68
C ILE A 132 -14.24 10.74 5.06
N ASN A 133 -15.37 11.44 5.18
CA ASN A 133 -15.52 12.80 4.65
C ASN A 133 -14.87 13.86 5.58
N ARG A 134 -13.65 13.60 5.96
CA ARG A 134 -12.82 14.47 6.78
C ARG A 134 -11.35 14.13 6.64
N ARG A 135 -10.48 15.00 7.08
CA ARG A 135 -9.04 14.67 7.16
C ARG A 135 -8.75 13.66 8.28
N LEU A 136 -7.65 12.95 8.11
CA LEU A 136 -7.12 12.04 9.13
C LEU A 136 -6.74 12.82 10.39
N ARG A 137 -7.10 12.29 11.56
CA ARG A 137 -6.70 12.88 12.85
C ARG A 137 -5.30 12.37 13.24
N PRO A 138 -4.45 13.20 13.87
CA PRO A 138 -3.12 12.77 14.29
C PRO A 138 -3.09 11.52 15.18
N LEU A 139 -4.09 11.34 16.03
CA LEU A 139 -4.20 10.16 16.90
C LEU A 139 -4.49 8.87 16.12
N GLU A 140 -5.27 8.95 15.05
CA GLU A 140 -5.55 7.80 14.18
C GLU A 140 -4.27 7.34 13.48
N TYR A 141 -3.48 8.29 12.97
CA TYR A 141 -2.20 7.98 12.34
C TYR A 141 -1.17 7.45 13.33
N LYS A 142 -1.06 8.07 14.51
CA LYS A 142 -0.19 7.58 15.58
C LYS A 142 -0.53 6.14 15.99
N ALA A 143 -1.82 5.80 16.06
CA ALA A 143 -2.27 4.44 16.35
C ALA A 143 -1.82 3.45 15.27
N ALA A 144 -1.90 3.83 13.98
CA ALA A 144 -1.42 3.01 12.86
C ALA A 144 0.09 2.76 12.95
N VAL A 145 0.89 3.81 13.18
CA VAL A 145 2.34 3.70 13.35
C VAL A 145 2.70 2.82 14.56
N ALA A 146 2.05 3.03 15.69
CA ALA A 146 2.28 2.22 16.90
C ALA A 146 1.95 0.73 16.67
N HIS A 147 0.93 0.43 15.87
CA HIS A 147 0.57 -0.94 15.52
C HIS A 147 1.64 -1.58 14.63
N ALA A 148 2.13 -0.87 13.60
CA ALA A 148 3.21 -1.35 12.74
C ALA A 148 4.49 -1.66 13.55
N VAL A 149 4.87 -0.77 14.47
CA VAL A 149 6.03 -0.99 15.36
C VAL A 149 5.83 -2.22 16.24
N ARG A 150 4.64 -2.41 16.81
CA ARG A 150 4.31 -3.58 17.64
C ARG A 150 4.38 -4.90 16.87
N LEU A 151 4.05 -4.89 15.58
CA LEU A 151 4.16 -6.05 14.69
C LEU A 151 5.61 -6.33 14.24
N GLY A 152 6.56 -5.45 14.58
CA GLY A 152 7.98 -5.65 14.26
C GLY A 152 8.41 -5.19 12.88
N PHE A 153 7.61 -4.36 12.20
CA PHE A 153 8.06 -3.74 10.94
C PHE A 153 9.29 -2.86 11.20
N ALA A 154 10.42 -3.24 10.63
CA ALA A 154 11.69 -2.53 10.83
C ALA A 154 11.86 -1.31 9.91
N ASN A 155 11.30 -1.38 8.70
CA ASN A 155 11.44 -0.34 7.67
C ASN A 155 10.09 0.34 7.40
N VAL A 156 9.67 1.23 8.30
CA VAL A 156 8.41 1.98 8.14
C VAL A 156 8.71 3.41 7.73
N TYR A 157 8.27 3.79 6.53
CA TYR A 157 8.25 5.18 6.11
C TYR A 157 6.95 5.84 6.59
N VAL A 158 7.10 6.83 7.44
CA VAL A 158 6.00 7.64 7.97
C VAL A 158 6.04 9.03 7.34
N GLN A 159 4.87 9.59 7.06
CA GLN A 159 4.76 10.95 6.54
C GLN A 159 4.45 11.91 7.69
N GLU A 160 5.04 13.11 7.61
CA GLU A 160 4.68 14.20 8.51
C GLU A 160 3.26 14.70 8.22
N SER A 161 2.58 15.21 9.25
CA SER A 161 1.18 15.65 9.17
C SER A 161 0.94 16.81 8.17
N SER A 162 2.00 17.47 7.71
CA SER A 162 1.97 18.54 6.71
C SER A 162 1.84 18.07 5.28
N SER A 163 1.94 16.75 5.01
CA SER A 163 1.94 16.21 3.64
C SER A 163 0.55 16.00 3.02
N ALA A 164 -0.54 16.28 3.76
CA ALA A 164 -1.90 16.19 3.23
C ALA A 164 -2.29 17.49 2.50
N ASP A 165 -2.00 17.57 1.20
CA ASP A 165 -2.35 18.69 0.34
C ASP A 165 -3.15 18.21 -0.88
N GLU A 166 -4.05 19.06 -1.38
CA GLU A 166 -4.84 18.83 -2.61
C GLU A 166 -3.94 18.72 -3.87
N ALA A 167 -2.70 19.21 -3.80
CA ALA A 167 -1.71 19.06 -4.87
C ALA A 167 -1.43 17.59 -5.26
N TYR A 168 -1.69 16.64 -4.35
CA TYR A 168 -1.53 15.21 -4.63
C TYR A 168 -2.74 14.56 -5.35
N ILE A 169 -3.83 15.33 -5.57
CA ILE A 169 -4.97 14.85 -6.35
C ILE A 169 -4.66 15.06 -7.83
N PRO A 170 -4.61 14.01 -8.66
CA PRO A 170 -4.36 14.15 -10.08
C PRO A 170 -5.41 15.04 -10.76
N GLU A 171 -5.01 15.84 -11.75
CA GLU A 171 -5.90 16.78 -12.45
C GLU A 171 -7.13 16.11 -13.07
N PHE A 172 -6.97 14.90 -13.62
CA PHE A 172 -8.08 14.13 -14.20
C PHE A 172 -9.11 13.68 -13.15
N ALA A 173 -8.80 13.74 -11.87
CA ALA A 173 -9.71 13.39 -10.77
C ALA A 173 -10.42 14.62 -10.19
N ARG A 174 -10.12 15.83 -10.70
CA ARG A 174 -10.70 17.10 -10.21
C ARG A 174 -11.97 17.56 -10.96
N SER A 175 -12.47 16.74 -11.91
CA SER A 175 -13.67 17.03 -12.70
C SER A 175 -14.93 16.45 -12.09
#